data_f672a587127580cf1b36eee50061f51c
#
_entry.id   f672a587127580cf1b36eee50061f51c
#
_cell.length_a   1.000
_cell.length_b   1.000
_cell.length_c   1.000
_cell.angle_alpha   90.00
_cell.angle_beta   90.00
_cell.angle_gamma   90.00
#
_symmetry.space_group_name_H-M   'P 1'
#
loop_
_entity.id
_entity.type
_entity.pdbx_description
1 polymer ?
#
loop_
_entity_poly.entity_id
_entity_poly.type
_entity_poly.pdbx_seq_one_letter_code
_entity_poly.pdbx_strand_id
1 'polypeptide(L)'
;MPIMNNGARSAGVVNYQGSGAAKLRRDLAYKVARAAIRKMKREETKMTLYDELVARGLIAQVTDEALIKDLINNGKATFYIGFDPTADSLHVGHFMALCLMKRLQMAGNKPIALIGGGTAMIGDPSGRTDMRKMLTPEQIQHNVDCFKKQMARFIDFSDDKALLVNNADWLLNLNYVELLREVGACFSVNNMLRAECYKQRMEKGLSFLEFNYMIMQSYDFYMLYQKYGCNLQFGGNDQWSNMLGGTELIRRKLDKDASAMTITLLLN
;
A
#
# COMPACT_ATOMS: atom_id res chain seq x y z
N MET A 1 -71.22 5.82 -75.23
CA MET A 1 -71.85 7.02 -74.63
C MET A 1 -71.44 7.11 -73.21
N PRO A 2 -71.12 8.31 -72.69
CA PRO A 2 -69.78 8.89 -72.64
C PRO A 2 -69.20 8.84 -71.24
N ILE A 3 -67.95 8.77 -71.24
CA ILE A 3 -66.83 9.06 -70.42
C ILE A 3 -67.02 10.33 -69.58
N MET A 4 -66.80 10.22 -68.30
CA MET A 4 -66.45 11.36 -67.43
C MET A 4 -65.09 11.20 -66.78
N ASN A 5 -64.29 12.12 -67.09
CA ASN A 5 -62.97 12.38 -66.67
C ASN A 5 -62.99 13.00 -65.27
N ASN A 6 -62.24 12.47 -64.31
CA ASN A 6 -61.99 13.14 -63.04
C ASN A 6 -60.47 13.19 -62.73
N GLY A 7 -59.98 14.42 -62.87
CA GLY A 7 -58.64 14.74 -62.65
C GLY A 7 -58.23 14.56 -61.18
N ALA A 8 -57.19 13.76 -60.95
CA ALA A 8 -56.54 13.64 -59.71
C ALA A 8 -55.60 14.84 -59.49
N ARG A 9 -55.89 15.66 -58.53
CA ARG A 9 -54.93 16.74 -58.02
C ARG A 9 -53.76 16.09 -57.36
N SER A 10 -52.56 16.36 -57.87
CA SER A 10 -51.30 16.03 -57.27
C SER A 10 -51.16 16.77 -55.92
N ALA A 11 -51.17 16.02 -54.83
CA ALA A 11 -50.85 16.53 -53.54
C ALA A 11 -49.34 16.76 -53.51
N GLY A 12 -48.90 18.02 -53.39
CA GLY A 12 -47.52 18.42 -53.27
C GLY A 12 -46.94 17.85 -51.97
N VAL A 13 -45.86 17.08 -52.12
CA VAL A 13 -45.05 16.63 -51.02
C VAL A 13 -44.35 17.84 -50.44
N VAL A 14 -44.83 18.30 -49.29
CA VAL A 14 -44.14 19.34 -48.52
C VAL A 14 -42.90 18.70 -47.91
N ASN A 15 -41.72 18.91 -48.51
CA ASN A 15 -40.45 18.56 -47.93
C ASN A 15 -40.23 19.44 -46.68
N TYR A 16 -40.46 18.87 -45.51
CA TYR A 16 -40.11 19.48 -44.24
C TYR A 16 -38.56 19.50 -44.13
N GLN A 17 -37.93 20.56 -44.58
CA GLN A 17 -36.55 20.89 -44.25
C GLN A 17 -36.52 21.34 -42.79
N GLY A 18 -36.77 20.41 -41.87
CA GLY A 18 -36.52 20.56 -40.42
C GLY A 18 -35.06 20.36 -40.10
N SER A 19 -34.13 21.04 -40.73
CA SER A 19 -32.74 20.61 -40.70
C SER A 19 -31.82 21.50 -39.88
N GLY A 20 -31.98 22.80 -39.89
CA GLY A 20 -31.01 23.70 -39.24
C GLY A 20 -31.02 23.68 -37.73
N ALA A 21 -32.22 23.76 -37.13
CA ALA A 21 -32.37 23.81 -35.67
C ALA A 21 -32.05 22.48 -34.99
N ALA A 22 -32.41 21.34 -35.58
CA ALA A 22 -32.12 20.00 -35.04
C ALA A 22 -30.62 19.66 -35.15
N LYS A 23 -29.95 20.09 -36.22
CA LYS A 23 -28.50 19.96 -36.38
C LYS A 23 -27.75 20.84 -35.36
N LEU A 24 -28.20 22.11 -35.22
CA LEU A 24 -27.60 23.05 -34.26
C LEU A 24 -27.73 22.54 -32.81
N ARG A 25 -28.89 21.97 -32.43
CA ARG A 25 -29.09 21.35 -31.10
C ARG A 25 -28.17 20.15 -30.87
N ARG A 26 -27.99 19.28 -31.88
CA ARG A 26 -27.04 18.15 -31.78
C ARG A 26 -25.60 18.59 -31.64
N ASP A 27 -25.18 19.57 -32.44
CA ASP A 27 -23.83 20.10 -32.42
C ASP A 27 -23.54 20.80 -31.09
N LEU A 28 -24.50 21.52 -30.53
CA LEU A 28 -24.38 22.14 -29.20
C LEU A 28 -24.31 21.08 -28.10
N ALA A 29 -25.19 20.06 -28.11
CA ALA A 29 -25.15 18.94 -27.15
C ALA A 29 -23.83 18.19 -27.23
N TYR A 30 -23.28 17.94 -28.41
CA TYR A 30 -21.97 17.30 -28.58
C TYR A 30 -20.83 18.17 -28.03
N LYS A 31 -20.85 19.49 -28.28
CA LYS A 31 -19.85 20.42 -27.71
C LYS A 31 -19.91 20.47 -26.20
N VAL A 32 -21.11 20.50 -25.62
CA VAL A 32 -21.31 20.51 -24.16
C VAL A 32 -20.83 19.17 -23.54
N ALA A 33 -21.20 18.04 -24.12
CA ALA A 33 -20.74 16.72 -23.66
C ALA A 33 -19.20 16.60 -23.75
N ARG A 34 -18.61 17.05 -24.85
CA ARG A 34 -17.14 17.04 -25.01
C ARG A 34 -16.42 17.98 -24.06
N ALA A 35 -17.02 19.14 -23.74
CA ALA A 35 -16.50 20.06 -22.72
C ALA A 35 -16.60 19.46 -21.32
N ALA A 36 -17.71 18.79 -21.00
CA ALA A 36 -17.91 18.07 -19.72
C ALA A 36 -16.90 16.93 -19.58
N ILE A 37 -16.70 16.11 -20.61
CA ILE A 37 -15.69 15.03 -20.62
C ILE A 37 -14.27 15.61 -20.46
N ARG A 38 -13.96 16.73 -21.13
CA ARG A 38 -12.66 17.40 -20.95
C ARG A 38 -12.49 17.97 -19.55
N LYS A 39 -13.56 18.50 -18.95
CA LYS A 39 -13.55 18.99 -17.56
C LYS A 39 -13.35 17.83 -16.59
N MET A 40 -14.08 16.74 -16.75
CA MET A 40 -13.89 15.52 -15.94
C MET A 40 -12.47 14.96 -16.05
N LYS A 41 -11.92 14.81 -17.27
CA LYS A 41 -10.53 14.39 -17.48
C LYS A 41 -9.52 15.37 -16.91
N ARG A 42 -9.81 16.67 -16.85
CA ARG A 42 -8.96 17.70 -16.25
C ARG A 42 -9.06 17.72 -14.71
N GLU A 43 -10.18 17.29 -14.16
CA GLU A 43 -10.38 17.08 -12.71
C GLU A 43 -9.74 15.76 -12.27
N GLU A 44 -9.84 14.68 -13.07
CA GLU A 44 -9.07 13.45 -12.86
C GLU A 44 -7.54 13.68 -12.89
N THR A 45 -7.06 14.60 -13.75
CA THR A 45 -5.63 14.98 -13.77
C THR A 45 -5.20 15.87 -12.60
N LYS A 46 -6.14 16.33 -11.74
CA LYS A 46 -5.83 17.09 -10.54
C LYS A 46 -5.82 16.26 -9.26
N MET A 47 -6.34 15.03 -9.29
CA MET A 47 -6.34 14.15 -8.12
C MET A 47 -4.92 13.66 -7.88
N THR A 48 -4.36 13.98 -6.72
CA THR A 48 -3.04 13.48 -6.34
C THR A 48 -3.09 12.01 -5.99
N LEU A 49 -1.93 11.33 -5.95
CA LEU A 49 -1.88 9.93 -5.55
C LEU A 49 -2.47 9.71 -4.15
N TYR A 50 -2.12 10.56 -3.19
CA TYR A 50 -2.68 10.48 -1.84
C TYR A 50 -4.20 10.63 -1.83
N ASP A 51 -4.72 11.63 -2.53
CA ASP A 51 -6.17 11.86 -2.60
C ASP A 51 -6.91 10.71 -3.27
N GLU A 52 -6.31 10.06 -4.27
CA GLU A 52 -6.84 8.84 -4.87
C GLU A 52 -6.91 7.68 -3.87
N LEU A 53 -5.85 7.48 -3.07
CA LEU A 53 -5.85 6.43 -2.04
C LEU A 53 -6.91 6.68 -0.97
N VAL A 54 -7.12 7.94 -0.57
CA VAL A 54 -8.19 8.35 0.35
C VAL A 54 -9.57 8.09 -0.28
N ALA A 55 -9.79 8.55 -1.51
CA ALA A 55 -11.07 8.39 -2.20
C ALA A 55 -11.47 6.93 -2.41
N ARG A 56 -10.48 6.02 -2.50
CA ARG A 56 -10.69 4.57 -2.57
C ARG A 56 -10.86 3.91 -1.20
N GLY A 57 -10.77 4.65 -0.10
CA GLY A 57 -10.84 4.09 1.26
C GLY A 57 -9.66 3.19 1.63
N LEU A 58 -8.50 3.38 1.00
CA LEU A 58 -7.33 2.52 1.21
C LEU A 58 -6.47 2.97 2.40
N ILE A 59 -6.57 4.23 2.83
CA ILE A 59 -5.80 4.76 3.96
C ILE A 59 -6.60 4.57 5.25
N ALA A 60 -5.99 3.94 6.26
CA ALA A 60 -6.59 3.76 7.58
C ALA A 60 -6.01 4.74 8.61
N GLN A 61 -4.69 4.78 8.77
CA GLN A 61 -3.99 5.66 9.72
C GLN A 61 -2.71 6.22 9.10
N VAL A 62 -2.32 7.42 9.52
CA VAL A 62 -1.09 8.09 9.11
C VAL A 62 -0.44 8.80 10.30
N THR A 63 0.87 8.87 10.35
CA THR A 63 1.60 9.61 11.41
C THR A 63 1.57 11.11 11.19
N ASP A 64 1.81 11.55 9.95
CA ASP A 64 1.78 12.95 9.52
C ASP A 64 1.24 13.03 8.09
N GLU A 65 0.02 13.51 7.96
CA GLU A 65 -0.65 13.58 6.66
C GLU A 65 0.04 14.52 5.68
N ALA A 66 0.49 15.69 6.15
CA ALA A 66 1.09 16.70 5.28
C ALA A 66 2.44 16.21 4.73
N LEU A 67 3.27 15.62 5.59
CA LEU A 67 4.55 15.05 5.20
C LEU A 67 4.38 13.86 4.25
N ILE A 68 3.46 12.94 4.55
CA ILE A 68 3.20 11.77 3.70
C ILE A 68 2.67 12.19 2.32
N LYS A 69 1.78 13.18 2.26
CA LYS A 69 1.32 13.78 0.99
C LYS A 69 2.49 14.33 0.16
N ASP A 70 3.38 15.08 0.79
CA ASP A 70 4.56 15.62 0.08
C ASP A 70 5.46 14.50 -0.43
N LEU A 71 5.72 13.49 0.41
CA LEU A 71 6.57 12.36 0.03
C LEU A 71 6.02 11.59 -1.16
N ILE A 72 4.79 11.08 -1.08
CA ILE A 72 4.27 10.14 -2.09
C ILE A 72 3.81 10.83 -3.38
N ASN A 73 3.30 12.06 -3.30
CA ASN A 73 2.84 12.79 -4.48
C ASN A 73 3.98 13.32 -5.33
N ASN A 74 5.15 13.54 -4.73
CA ASN A 74 6.33 14.10 -5.40
C ASN A 74 7.43 13.07 -5.69
N GLY A 75 7.16 11.77 -5.52
CA GLY A 75 8.14 10.71 -5.77
C GLY A 75 9.35 10.74 -4.83
N LYS A 76 9.20 11.29 -3.63
CA LYS A 76 10.27 11.45 -2.64
C LYS A 76 10.32 10.31 -1.62
N ALA A 77 9.32 9.42 -1.60
CA ALA A 77 9.30 8.33 -0.66
C ALA A 77 10.22 7.20 -1.12
N THR A 78 11.18 6.85 -0.27
CA THR A 78 11.74 5.51 -0.23
C THR A 78 11.01 4.76 0.87
N PHE A 79 10.20 3.78 0.50
CA PHE A 79 9.25 3.16 1.43
C PHE A 79 9.38 1.64 1.44
N TYR A 80 8.99 1.02 2.54
CA TYR A 80 8.99 -0.44 2.61
C TYR A 80 7.64 -1.03 3.04
N ILE A 81 7.43 -2.26 2.62
CA ILE A 81 6.40 -3.16 3.13
C ILE A 81 7.09 -4.48 3.49
N GLY A 82 6.79 -5.00 4.69
CA GLY A 82 7.30 -6.28 5.17
C GLY A 82 6.40 -7.44 4.78
N PHE A 83 7.02 -8.57 4.44
CA PHE A 83 6.35 -9.82 4.05
C PHE A 83 7.02 -11.00 4.74
N ASP A 84 6.37 -11.54 5.77
CA ASP A 84 6.86 -12.75 6.44
C ASP A 84 6.57 -13.99 5.59
N PRO A 85 7.60 -14.76 5.21
CA PRO A 85 7.47 -15.92 4.31
C PRO A 85 6.94 -17.15 5.05
N THR A 86 5.69 -17.09 5.51
CA THR A 86 5.03 -18.15 6.30
C THR A 86 4.43 -19.28 5.46
N ALA A 87 4.44 -19.14 4.13
CA ALA A 87 4.02 -20.12 3.14
C ALA A 87 4.83 -19.95 1.85
N ASP A 88 4.74 -20.88 0.92
CA ASP A 88 5.41 -20.83 -0.39
C ASP A 88 4.70 -19.94 -1.42
N SER A 89 3.54 -19.41 -1.09
CA SER A 89 2.73 -18.57 -1.97
C SER A 89 2.20 -17.31 -1.27
N LEU A 90 2.14 -16.23 -2.04
CA LEU A 90 1.46 -14.99 -1.65
C LEU A 90 -0.06 -15.22 -1.62
N HIS A 91 -0.74 -14.65 -0.66
CA HIS A 91 -2.21 -14.65 -0.57
C HIS A 91 -2.79 -13.28 -0.96
N VAL A 92 -4.12 -13.16 -1.00
CA VAL A 92 -4.84 -11.96 -1.43
C VAL A 92 -4.45 -10.69 -0.64
N GLY A 93 -4.16 -10.80 0.66
CA GLY A 93 -3.67 -9.68 1.47
C GLY A 93 -2.31 -9.16 0.99
N HIS A 94 -1.39 -10.07 0.65
CA HIS A 94 -0.10 -9.70 0.02
C HIS A 94 -0.30 -9.06 -1.35
N PHE A 95 -1.27 -9.54 -2.15
CA PHE A 95 -1.58 -8.97 -3.46
C PHE A 95 -2.02 -7.50 -3.34
N MET A 96 -2.85 -7.16 -2.36
CA MET A 96 -3.23 -5.76 -2.11
C MET A 96 -2.03 -4.88 -1.77
N ALA A 97 -1.14 -5.36 -0.89
CA ALA A 97 0.08 -4.65 -0.54
C ALA A 97 0.99 -4.44 -1.77
N LEU A 98 1.11 -5.45 -2.64
CA LEU A 98 1.87 -5.34 -3.89
C LEU A 98 1.22 -4.39 -4.90
N CYS A 99 -0.11 -4.35 -4.99
CA CYS A 99 -0.82 -3.38 -5.81
C CYS A 99 -0.55 -1.94 -5.35
N LEU A 100 -0.59 -1.69 -4.04
CA LEU A 100 -0.21 -0.39 -3.48
C LEU A 100 1.25 -0.07 -3.77
N MET A 101 2.16 -1.01 -3.52
CA MET A 101 3.59 -0.85 -3.79
C MET A 101 3.84 -0.50 -5.26
N LYS A 102 3.18 -1.21 -6.19
CA LYS A 102 3.25 -0.92 -7.63
C LYS A 102 2.71 0.46 -7.97
N ARG A 103 1.58 0.86 -7.36
CA ARG A 103 0.97 2.16 -7.58
C ARG A 103 1.91 3.30 -7.19
N LEU A 104 2.54 3.19 -6.04
CA LEU A 104 3.54 4.16 -5.54
C LEU A 104 4.81 4.17 -6.42
N GLN A 105 5.28 2.99 -6.85
CA GLN A 105 6.40 2.89 -7.78
C GLN A 105 6.12 3.62 -9.10
N MET A 106 4.93 3.44 -9.68
CA MET A 106 4.51 4.13 -10.91
C MET A 106 4.43 5.65 -10.76
N ALA A 107 4.26 6.15 -9.54
CA ALA A 107 4.29 7.57 -9.21
C ALA A 107 5.70 8.10 -8.88
N GLY A 108 6.75 7.30 -9.12
CA GLY A 108 8.14 7.70 -8.95
C GLY A 108 8.73 7.44 -7.55
N ASN A 109 7.98 6.82 -6.64
CA ASN A 109 8.51 6.45 -5.33
C ASN A 109 9.31 5.15 -5.40
N LYS A 110 10.30 4.98 -4.53
CA LYS A 110 11.19 3.81 -4.49
C LYS A 110 10.73 2.78 -3.46
N PRO A 111 10.14 1.64 -3.88
CA PRO A 111 9.72 0.59 -2.97
C PRO A 111 10.88 -0.30 -2.52
N ILE A 112 10.82 -0.75 -1.27
CA ILE A 112 11.63 -1.81 -0.71
C ILE A 112 10.69 -2.95 -0.29
N ALA A 113 10.79 -4.10 -0.95
CA ALA A 113 10.14 -5.31 -0.50
C ALA A 113 11.04 -5.98 0.55
N LEU A 114 10.64 -5.89 1.83
CA LEU A 114 11.36 -6.52 2.92
C LEU A 114 10.82 -7.93 3.15
N ILE A 115 11.63 -8.93 2.91
CA ILE A 115 11.28 -10.31 3.27
C ILE A 115 11.72 -10.58 4.70
N GLY A 116 10.77 -11.01 5.52
CA GLY A 116 10.95 -11.29 6.93
C GLY A 116 11.59 -12.66 7.20
N GLY A 117 12.76 -12.97 6.62
CA GLY A 117 13.43 -14.25 6.85
C GLY A 117 13.86 -14.46 8.31
N GLY A 118 14.25 -13.37 9.00
CA GLY A 118 14.56 -13.40 10.43
C GLY A 118 13.31 -13.35 11.30
N THR A 119 12.37 -12.45 11.00
CA THR A 119 11.12 -12.30 11.76
C THR A 119 10.19 -13.52 11.65
N ALA A 120 10.21 -14.24 10.53
CA ALA A 120 9.45 -15.48 10.37
C ALA A 120 9.88 -16.62 11.32
N MET A 121 11.09 -16.55 11.87
CA MET A 121 11.54 -17.51 12.90
C MET A 121 10.84 -17.26 14.24
N ILE A 122 10.32 -16.05 14.46
CA ILE A 122 9.63 -15.64 15.69
C ILE A 122 8.11 -15.72 15.49
N GLY A 123 7.60 -15.10 14.44
CA GLY A 123 6.18 -15.01 14.10
C GLY A 123 5.49 -13.79 14.69
N ASP A 124 4.86 -13.00 13.83
CA ASP A 124 4.10 -11.80 14.20
C ASP A 124 2.85 -12.16 15.01
N PRO A 125 2.68 -11.61 16.24
CA PRO A 125 1.48 -11.82 17.05
C PRO A 125 0.29 -10.94 16.61
N SER A 126 0.50 -9.92 15.77
CA SER A 126 -0.52 -8.93 15.41
C SER A 126 -1.72 -9.58 14.72
N GLY A 127 -2.94 -9.18 15.13
CA GLY A 127 -4.19 -9.68 14.56
C GLY A 127 -4.46 -11.17 14.79
N ARG A 128 -3.81 -11.79 15.78
CA ARG A 128 -3.96 -13.23 16.09
C ARG A 128 -4.30 -13.49 17.53
N THR A 129 -4.97 -14.61 17.74
CA THR A 129 -5.30 -15.15 19.05
C THR A 129 -4.33 -16.24 19.50
N ASP A 130 -3.64 -16.91 18.58
CA ASP A 130 -2.77 -18.05 18.83
C ASP A 130 -1.37 -17.83 18.27
N MET A 131 -0.36 -18.44 18.90
CA MET A 131 1.03 -18.39 18.45
C MET A 131 1.17 -19.05 17.07
N ARG A 132 2.02 -18.47 16.22
CA ARG A 132 2.33 -19.07 14.90
C ARG A 132 3.10 -20.37 15.06
N LYS A 133 2.86 -21.34 14.16
CA LYS A 133 3.68 -22.53 14.04
C LYS A 133 5.09 -22.11 13.61
N MET A 134 6.09 -22.57 14.36
CA MET A 134 7.50 -22.32 14.01
C MET A 134 7.87 -23.13 12.76
N LEU A 135 8.47 -22.46 11.79
CA LEU A 135 9.02 -23.06 10.58
C LEU A 135 10.51 -23.35 10.77
N THR A 136 11.03 -24.36 10.06
CA THR A 136 12.48 -24.59 10.03
C THR A 136 13.19 -23.53 9.15
N PRO A 137 14.49 -23.28 9.36
CA PRO A 137 15.25 -22.35 8.51
C PRO A 137 15.17 -22.72 7.03
N GLU A 138 15.18 -24.01 6.68
CA GLU A 138 15.10 -24.49 5.30
C GLU A 138 13.73 -24.19 4.68
N GLN A 139 12.64 -24.36 5.45
CA GLN A 139 11.28 -24.02 5.01
C GLN A 139 11.16 -22.50 4.79
N ILE A 140 11.72 -21.70 5.68
CA ILE A 140 11.72 -20.23 5.55
C ILE A 140 12.50 -19.83 4.29
N GLN A 141 13.69 -20.40 4.04
CA GLN A 141 14.49 -20.09 2.87
C GLN A 141 13.77 -20.47 1.57
N HIS A 142 13.13 -21.64 1.54
CA HIS A 142 12.29 -22.05 0.40
C HIS A 142 11.17 -21.02 0.12
N ASN A 143 10.45 -20.60 1.15
CA ASN A 143 9.37 -19.62 1.03
C ASN A 143 9.89 -18.24 0.58
N VAL A 144 11.05 -17.81 1.09
CA VAL A 144 11.75 -16.58 0.65
C VAL A 144 11.98 -16.62 -0.86
N ASP A 145 12.50 -17.71 -1.39
CA ASP A 145 12.80 -17.85 -2.82
C ASP A 145 11.52 -17.90 -3.67
N CYS A 146 10.45 -18.48 -3.14
CA CYS A 146 9.13 -18.44 -3.77
C CYS A 146 8.55 -17.01 -3.80
N PHE A 147 8.65 -16.25 -2.70
CA PHE A 147 8.19 -14.87 -2.63
C PHE A 147 8.95 -13.96 -3.62
N LYS A 148 10.28 -14.07 -3.69
CA LYS A 148 11.11 -13.33 -4.65
C LYS A 148 10.59 -13.46 -6.07
N LYS A 149 10.35 -14.72 -6.52
CA LYS A 149 9.85 -15.02 -7.87
C LYS A 149 8.46 -14.45 -8.14
N GLN A 150 7.58 -14.47 -7.13
CA GLN A 150 6.21 -13.96 -7.27
C GLN A 150 6.18 -12.43 -7.27
N MET A 151 6.92 -11.77 -6.37
CA MET A 151 6.98 -10.30 -6.28
C MET A 151 7.56 -9.66 -7.55
N ALA A 152 8.54 -10.30 -8.20
CA ALA A 152 9.13 -9.83 -9.45
C ALA A 152 8.14 -9.73 -10.62
N ARG A 153 6.95 -10.34 -10.51
CA ARG A 153 5.88 -10.20 -11.50
C ARG A 153 5.10 -8.88 -11.36
N PHE A 154 5.19 -8.24 -10.20
CA PHE A 154 4.43 -7.01 -9.88
C PHE A 154 5.34 -5.79 -9.82
N ILE A 155 6.48 -5.93 -9.16
CA ILE A 155 7.40 -4.83 -8.87
C ILE A 155 8.56 -4.89 -9.86
N ASP A 156 8.92 -3.75 -10.41
CA ASP A 156 10.10 -3.60 -11.27
C ASP A 156 11.33 -3.36 -10.39
N PHE A 157 12.18 -4.39 -10.30
CA PHE A 157 13.44 -4.35 -9.54
C PHE A 157 14.65 -4.00 -10.43
N SER A 158 14.44 -3.71 -11.72
CA SER A 158 15.53 -3.31 -12.62
C SER A 158 16.05 -1.90 -12.28
N ASP A 159 17.31 -1.64 -12.62
CA ASP A 159 17.91 -0.30 -12.56
C ASP A 159 17.70 0.42 -11.23
N ASP A 160 17.74 -0.31 -10.14
CA ASP A 160 17.60 0.23 -8.77
C ASP A 160 16.23 0.93 -8.50
N LYS A 161 15.21 0.65 -9.33
CA LYS A 161 13.86 1.21 -9.19
C LYS A 161 13.10 0.67 -7.97
N ALA A 162 13.51 -0.48 -7.47
CA ALA A 162 13.03 -1.09 -6.24
C ALA A 162 14.13 -1.96 -5.63
N LEU A 163 14.03 -2.19 -4.32
CA LEU A 163 14.92 -3.12 -3.62
C LEU A 163 14.14 -4.31 -3.09
N LEU A 164 14.78 -5.47 -3.11
CA LEU A 164 14.32 -6.67 -2.43
C LEU A 164 15.37 -7.07 -1.43
N VAL A 165 15.05 -7.01 -0.15
CA VAL A 165 15.98 -7.25 0.96
C VAL A 165 15.40 -8.27 1.92
N ASN A 166 16.28 -8.94 2.67
CA ASN A 166 15.91 -9.93 3.69
C ASN A 166 16.40 -9.46 5.05
N ASN A 167 15.52 -9.36 6.04
CA ASN A 167 15.93 -8.94 7.38
C ASN A 167 16.78 -9.99 8.13
N ALA A 168 16.86 -11.21 7.64
CA ALA A 168 17.81 -12.21 8.12
C ALA A 168 19.26 -11.71 8.03
N ASP A 169 19.57 -10.85 7.05
CA ASP A 169 20.92 -10.32 6.82
C ASP A 169 21.46 -9.50 7.99
N TRP A 170 20.59 -8.92 8.80
CA TRP A 170 20.98 -8.17 9.99
C TRP A 170 20.46 -8.77 11.30
N LEU A 171 19.27 -9.41 11.31
CA LEU A 171 18.70 -9.94 12.55
C LEU A 171 19.42 -11.17 13.08
N LEU A 172 19.88 -12.07 12.19
CA LEU A 172 20.50 -13.33 12.60
C LEU A 172 21.91 -13.16 13.19
N ASN A 173 22.56 -12.05 12.89
CA ASN A 173 23.92 -11.74 13.36
C ASN A 173 23.96 -10.75 14.52
N LEU A 174 22.78 -10.39 15.09
CA LEU A 174 22.73 -9.45 16.21
C LEU A 174 23.29 -10.06 17.49
N ASN A 175 24.17 -9.31 18.16
CA ASN A 175 24.52 -9.62 19.53
C ASN A 175 23.34 -9.22 20.45
N TYR A 176 22.84 -10.16 21.23
CA TYR A 176 21.67 -9.96 22.08
C TYR A 176 21.87 -8.86 23.14
N VAL A 177 23.06 -8.82 23.77
CA VAL A 177 23.37 -7.82 24.80
C VAL A 177 23.47 -6.42 24.19
N GLU A 178 24.10 -6.31 23.03
CA GLU A 178 24.19 -5.04 22.29
C GLU A 178 22.82 -4.55 21.85
N LEU A 179 21.97 -5.45 21.32
CA LEU A 179 20.60 -5.12 20.95
C LEU A 179 19.80 -4.59 22.15
N LEU A 180 19.88 -5.24 23.31
CA LEU A 180 19.19 -4.77 24.52
C LEU A 180 19.71 -3.41 24.97
N ARG A 181 21.01 -3.19 24.93
CA ARG A 181 21.63 -1.94 25.36
C ARG A 181 21.28 -0.78 24.42
N GLU A 182 21.41 -0.98 23.11
CA GLU A 182 21.32 0.08 22.12
C GLU A 182 19.87 0.33 21.65
N VAL A 183 19.09 -0.72 21.51
CA VAL A 183 17.73 -0.67 20.99
C VAL A 183 16.69 -0.86 22.09
N GLY A 184 16.87 -1.87 22.94
CA GLY A 184 15.95 -2.16 24.04
C GLY A 184 15.75 -0.98 24.98
N ALA A 185 16.81 -0.19 25.25
CA ALA A 185 16.74 1.05 26.04
C ALA A 185 15.78 2.11 25.47
N CYS A 186 15.43 2.03 24.19
CA CYS A 186 14.46 2.93 23.55
C CYS A 186 13.01 2.50 23.76
N PHE A 187 12.74 1.33 24.32
CA PHE A 187 11.39 0.78 24.49
C PHE A 187 10.99 0.72 25.97
N SER A 188 9.76 1.13 26.25
CA SER A 188 9.14 0.98 27.56
C SER A 188 8.20 -0.23 27.55
N VAL A 189 8.47 -1.22 28.39
CA VAL A 189 7.59 -2.40 28.55
C VAL A 189 6.14 -1.99 28.84
N ASN A 190 5.94 -0.99 29.70
CA ASN A 190 4.59 -0.51 30.03
C ASN A 190 3.86 0.08 28.79
N ASN A 191 4.57 0.75 27.89
CA ASN A 191 3.99 1.27 26.66
C ASN A 191 3.73 0.13 25.66
N MET A 192 4.67 -0.80 25.52
CA MET A 192 4.49 -1.98 24.66
C MET A 192 3.27 -2.79 25.05
N LEU A 193 3.08 -3.08 26.35
CA LEU A 193 1.93 -3.85 26.85
C LEU A 193 0.57 -3.16 26.62
N ARG A 194 0.55 -1.85 26.38
CA ARG A 194 -0.67 -1.11 26.00
C ARG A 194 -0.99 -1.20 24.52
N ALA A 195 -0.04 -1.67 23.70
CA ALA A 195 -0.20 -1.74 22.27
C ALA A 195 -1.29 -2.76 21.88
N GLU A 196 -2.11 -2.40 20.89
CA GLU A 196 -3.25 -3.23 20.45
C GLU A 196 -2.81 -4.61 19.97
N CYS A 197 -1.65 -4.72 19.32
CA CYS A 197 -1.10 -5.99 18.84
C CYS A 197 -0.88 -7.04 19.95
N TYR A 198 -0.74 -6.63 21.22
CA TYR A 198 -0.54 -7.53 22.34
C TYR A 198 -1.80 -7.84 23.16
N LYS A 199 -2.83 -6.99 23.11
CA LYS A 199 -4.00 -7.13 23.99
C LYS A 199 -4.65 -8.51 23.91
N GLN A 200 -4.96 -8.97 22.70
CA GLN A 200 -5.60 -10.28 22.49
C GLN A 200 -4.70 -11.44 22.90
N ARG A 201 -3.38 -11.30 22.72
CA ARG A 201 -2.42 -12.32 23.10
C ARG A 201 -2.19 -12.39 24.61
N MET A 202 -2.28 -11.26 25.31
CA MET A 202 -2.12 -11.22 26.76
C MET A 202 -3.19 -12.07 27.50
N GLU A 203 -4.41 -12.09 26.99
CA GLU A 203 -5.49 -12.91 27.55
C GLU A 203 -5.21 -14.43 27.49
N LYS A 204 -4.47 -14.87 26.45
CA LYS A 204 -4.12 -16.27 26.23
C LYS A 204 -2.66 -16.62 26.61
N GLY A 205 -1.90 -15.65 27.08
CA GLY A 205 -0.50 -15.81 27.45
C GLY A 205 0.44 -15.39 26.31
N LEU A 206 0.90 -14.12 26.35
CA LEU A 206 1.92 -13.58 25.44
C LEU A 206 3.29 -14.13 25.82
N SER A 207 3.96 -14.82 24.90
CA SER A 207 5.32 -15.30 25.14
C SER A 207 6.35 -14.16 25.01
N PHE A 208 7.50 -14.31 25.70
CA PHE A 208 8.62 -13.38 25.55
C PHE A 208 9.13 -13.31 24.11
N LEU A 209 9.06 -14.41 23.38
CA LEU A 209 9.39 -14.50 21.97
C LEU A 209 8.54 -13.51 21.13
N GLU A 210 7.20 -13.64 21.24
CA GLU A 210 6.24 -12.78 20.54
C GLU A 210 6.34 -11.31 20.97
N PHE A 211 6.62 -11.07 22.26
CA PHE A 211 6.80 -9.72 22.80
C PHE A 211 7.96 -8.98 22.16
N ASN A 212 9.02 -9.67 21.73
CA ASN A 212 10.17 -9.07 21.07
C ASN A 212 9.92 -8.76 19.58
N TYR A 213 8.83 -9.24 18.99
CA TYR A 213 8.56 -9.00 17.56
C TYR A 213 8.50 -7.51 17.21
N MET A 214 7.83 -6.69 18.02
CA MET A 214 7.77 -5.23 17.83
C MET A 214 9.16 -4.59 17.80
N ILE A 215 10.08 -5.04 18.65
CA ILE A 215 11.46 -4.51 18.69
C ILE A 215 12.20 -4.89 17.41
N MET A 216 12.04 -6.12 16.92
CA MET A 216 12.66 -6.59 15.68
C MET A 216 12.15 -5.82 14.45
N GLN A 217 10.83 -5.65 14.33
CA GLN A 217 10.26 -4.87 13.22
C GLN A 217 10.64 -3.38 13.29
N SER A 218 10.74 -2.82 14.50
CA SER A 218 11.23 -1.45 14.69
C SER A 218 12.69 -1.34 14.27
N TYR A 219 13.50 -2.35 14.58
CA TYR A 219 14.90 -2.41 14.16
C TYR A 219 15.05 -2.57 12.65
N ASP A 220 14.14 -3.29 11.99
CA ASP A 220 14.09 -3.37 10.52
C ASP A 220 13.94 -1.98 9.91
N PHE A 221 12.99 -1.17 10.40
CA PHE A 221 12.81 0.18 9.88
C PHE A 221 14.04 1.06 10.10
N TYR A 222 14.65 0.98 11.28
CA TYR A 222 15.89 1.68 11.60
C TYR A 222 17.04 1.29 10.66
N MET A 223 17.23 -0.01 10.38
CA MET A 223 18.23 -0.51 9.46
C MET A 223 17.98 -0.07 8.02
N LEU A 224 16.71 -0.13 7.58
CA LEU A 224 16.32 0.33 6.24
C LEU A 224 16.49 1.83 6.08
N TYR A 225 16.21 2.61 7.12
CA TYR A 225 16.48 4.05 7.12
C TYR A 225 17.97 4.34 6.94
N GLN A 226 18.84 3.70 7.73
CA GLN A 226 20.28 3.93 7.66
C GLN A 226 20.91 3.44 6.35
N LYS A 227 20.52 2.26 5.88
CA LYS A 227 21.16 1.65 4.70
C LYS A 227 20.63 2.20 3.37
N TYR A 228 19.36 2.57 3.30
CA TYR A 228 18.67 2.86 2.04
C TYR A 228 17.91 4.18 2.05
N GLY A 229 17.96 4.95 3.12
CA GLY A 229 17.19 6.19 3.25
C GLY A 229 15.68 5.97 3.27
N CYS A 230 15.23 4.80 3.76
CA CYS A 230 13.81 4.47 3.85
C CYS A 230 13.10 5.38 4.85
N ASN A 231 12.26 6.29 4.37
CA ASN A 231 11.62 7.32 5.17
C ASN A 231 10.14 7.07 5.45
N LEU A 232 9.56 5.98 4.90
CA LEU A 232 8.14 5.67 5.04
C LEU A 232 7.92 4.16 5.14
N GLN A 233 7.12 3.73 6.13
CA GLN A 233 6.65 2.36 6.27
C GLN A 233 5.18 2.26 5.88
N PHE A 234 4.82 1.24 5.09
CA PHE A 234 3.45 0.83 4.87
C PHE A 234 3.17 -0.53 5.49
N GLY A 235 1.95 -0.72 5.97
CA GLY A 235 1.49 -1.99 6.52
C GLY A 235 -0.02 -2.07 6.59
N GLY A 236 -0.56 -3.23 6.96
CA GLY A 236 -1.96 -3.38 7.34
C GLY A 236 -2.27 -2.62 8.64
N ASN A 237 -3.54 -2.34 8.88
CA ASN A 237 -3.93 -1.57 10.08
C ASN A 237 -3.60 -2.29 11.40
N ASP A 238 -3.49 -3.60 11.39
CA ASP A 238 -3.02 -4.43 12.51
C ASP A 238 -1.54 -4.17 12.88
N GLN A 239 -0.75 -3.62 11.96
CA GLN A 239 0.68 -3.34 12.14
C GLN A 239 0.98 -1.98 12.78
N TRP A 240 -0.05 -1.15 13.03
CA TRP A 240 0.13 0.24 13.46
C TRP A 240 1.08 0.41 14.65
N SER A 241 0.89 -0.39 15.70
CA SER A 241 1.73 -0.30 16.91
C SER A 241 3.19 -0.65 16.64
N ASN A 242 3.46 -1.68 15.81
CA ASN A 242 4.81 -2.06 15.41
C ASN A 242 5.47 -0.96 14.59
N MET A 243 4.73 -0.33 13.68
CA MET A 243 5.22 0.75 12.82
C MET A 243 5.60 1.99 13.63
N LEU A 244 4.78 2.37 14.62
CA LEU A 244 5.10 3.47 15.54
C LEU A 244 6.37 3.20 16.36
N GLY A 245 6.63 1.95 16.74
CA GLY A 245 7.88 1.56 17.37
C GLY A 245 9.10 1.88 16.52
N GLY A 246 8.99 1.66 15.20
CA GLY A 246 10.05 1.97 14.24
C GLY A 246 10.29 3.46 14.06
N THR A 247 9.22 4.26 13.90
CA THR A 247 9.35 5.73 13.78
C THR A 247 9.98 6.33 15.04
N GLU A 248 9.56 5.86 16.22
CA GLU A 248 10.10 6.33 17.51
C GLU A 248 11.57 5.92 17.70
N LEU A 249 11.97 4.72 17.28
CA LEU A 249 13.35 4.27 17.33
C LEU A 249 14.25 5.14 16.46
N ILE A 250 13.85 5.45 15.23
CA ILE A 250 14.56 6.34 14.31
C ILE A 250 14.71 7.73 14.95
N ARG A 251 13.62 8.28 15.49
CA ARG A 251 13.64 9.57 16.14
C ARG A 251 14.64 9.60 17.31
N ARG A 252 14.63 8.58 18.19
CA ARG A 252 15.49 8.52 19.37
C ARG A 252 16.97 8.30 19.06
N LYS A 253 17.23 7.46 18.05
CA LYS A 253 18.63 7.04 17.74
C LYS A 253 19.31 7.97 16.75
N LEU A 254 18.56 8.58 15.82
CA LEU A 254 19.13 9.35 14.71
C LEU A 254 18.76 10.84 14.76
N ASP A 255 17.83 11.23 15.63
CA ASP A 255 17.21 12.58 15.62
C ASP A 255 16.69 12.95 14.23
N LYS A 256 15.97 12.00 13.62
CA LYS A 256 15.38 12.10 12.29
C LYS A 256 13.91 11.69 12.31
N ASP A 257 13.15 12.25 11.37
CA ASP A 257 11.76 11.89 11.18
C ASP A 257 11.64 10.74 10.17
N ALA A 258 10.73 9.84 10.48
CA ALA A 258 10.25 8.81 9.58
C ALA A 258 8.73 8.67 9.74
N SER A 259 8.05 8.29 8.69
CA SER A 259 6.59 8.24 8.65
C SER A 259 6.06 6.82 8.52
N ALA A 260 4.82 6.63 8.93
CA ALA A 260 4.10 5.38 8.80
C ALA A 260 2.68 5.62 8.28
N MET A 261 2.21 4.76 7.39
CA MET A 261 0.86 4.77 6.86
C MET A 261 0.30 3.35 6.78
N THR A 262 -0.88 3.14 7.32
CA THR A 262 -1.57 1.86 7.24
C THR A 262 -2.66 1.85 6.19
N ILE A 263 -2.88 0.68 5.60
CA ILE A 263 -3.98 0.43 4.68
C ILE A 263 -5.08 -0.37 5.37
N THR A 264 -6.30 -0.16 4.88
CA THR A 264 -7.48 -0.93 5.31
C THR A 264 -7.27 -2.41 5.00
N LEU A 265 -7.54 -3.27 5.98
CA LEU A 265 -7.48 -4.71 5.80
C LEU A 265 -8.67 -5.20 4.97
N LEU A 266 -8.46 -6.31 4.24
CA LEU A 266 -9.56 -7.09 3.70
C LEU A 266 -10.30 -7.77 4.85
N LEU A 267 -11.60 -7.53 4.92
CA LEU A 267 -12.49 -8.20 5.86
C LEU A 267 -13.28 -9.28 5.10
N ASN A 268 -13.56 -10.38 5.80
CA ASN A 268 -14.45 -11.44 5.31
C ASN A 268 -15.90 -11.01 5.41
#